data_2862bbbb7400617bb673f76137765954
#
_entry.id   2862bbbb7400617bb673f76137765954
#
_cell.length_a   1.000
_cell.length_b   1.000
_cell.length_c   1.000
_cell.angle_alpha   90.00
_cell.angle_beta   90.00
_cell.angle_gamma   90.00
#
_symmetry.space_group_name_H-M   'P 1'
#
loop_
_entity.id
_entity.type
_entity.pdbx_description
1 polymer ?
#
loop_
_entity_poly.entity_id
_entity_poly.type
_entity_poly.pdbx_seq_one_letter_code
_entity_poly.pdbx_strand_id
1 'polypeptide(L)'
;MAGLLSVAACLPFAGFAQKPSLRFKSDKTFKIVQFTDLHVKYQDPRSEITFERVRQVINDERPDLVILTGDIIFSEPGIENMRNVLQAISDLKVPFATVFGNHDDEQGATKEQLLQVAQSMPYCLTADEEPAVSGVGNYVLPVKSSTGEQTQLTLYCIDSNTYCTIEGVKGYDYIKRDQVDWYVRRSSEFTKANGGKPVPALAFFHIPLPEYHQAASDETAQFYGIRREKACAPALNSGLFTAMKEQGDIMGIFVGHDHDDDYAVCWYDVLLAYGRYTGGNTVYNHLPNGARVIELTEGQRQFKSWIRTAAGVEQPIIYPDSFHRD
;
A
#
# COMPACT_ATOMS: atom_id res chain seq x y z
N MET A 1 -66.45 -9.46 -17.21
CA MET A 1 -65.12 -10.06 -17.07
C MET A 1 -64.08 -8.96 -17.31
N ALA A 2 -63.49 -8.43 -16.25
CA ALA A 2 -62.49 -7.39 -16.33
C ALA A 2 -61.13 -8.05 -16.08
N GLY A 3 -60.25 -8.07 -17.12
CA GLY A 3 -58.93 -8.63 -17.02
C GLY A 3 -57.95 -7.62 -16.37
N LEU A 4 -57.38 -7.97 -15.23
CA LEU A 4 -56.24 -7.25 -14.66
C LEU A 4 -54.97 -7.58 -15.43
N LEU A 5 -54.39 -6.58 -16.12
CA LEU A 5 -53.02 -6.63 -16.58
C LEU A 5 -52.11 -6.28 -15.41
N SER A 6 -51.35 -7.25 -14.90
CA SER A 6 -50.24 -6.98 -13.98
C SER A 6 -48.99 -6.60 -14.78
N VAL A 7 -48.56 -5.33 -14.65
CA VAL A 7 -47.29 -4.85 -15.15
C VAL A 7 -46.22 -5.23 -14.15
N ALA A 8 -45.39 -6.20 -14.51
CA ALA A 8 -44.19 -6.52 -13.74
C ALA A 8 -43.13 -5.42 -14.02
N ALA A 9 -42.84 -4.58 -13.03
CA ALA A 9 -41.75 -3.64 -13.05
C ALA A 9 -40.43 -4.40 -12.90
N CYS A 10 -39.67 -4.56 -13.98
CA CYS A 10 -38.28 -4.96 -13.94
C CYS A 10 -37.47 -3.82 -13.32
N LEU A 11 -37.10 -3.94 -12.04
CA LEU A 11 -36.08 -3.11 -11.45
C LEU A 11 -34.72 -3.46 -12.12
N PRO A 12 -33.94 -2.48 -12.56
CA PRO A 12 -32.60 -2.77 -13.08
C PRO A 12 -31.74 -3.32 -11.95
N PHE A 13 -31.26 -4.54 -12.09
CA PHE A 13 -30.15 -5.04 -11.29
C PHE A 13 -28.99 -4.08 -11.53
N ALA A 14 -28.59 -3.30 -10.52
CA ALA A 14 -27.32 -2.60 -10.51
C ALA A 14 -26.25 -3.70 -10.53
N GLY A 15 -25.73 -3.98 -11.72
CA GLY A 15 -24.62 -4.91 -11.87
C GLY A 15 -23.44 -4.36 -11.08
N PHE A 16 -22.99 -5.06 -10.05
CA PHE A 16 -21.71 -4.77 -9.42
C PHE A 16 -20.66 -4.82 -10.52
N ALA A 17 -20.04 -3.67 -10.80
CA ALA A 17 -18.94 -3.61 -11.75
C ALA A 17 -17.89 -4.62 -11.30
N GLN A 18 -17.53 -5.54 -12.18
CA GLN A 18 -16.52 -6.55 -11.89
C GLN A 18 -15.22 -5.84 -11.51
N LYS A 19 -14.67 -6.12 -10.32
CA LYS A 19 -13.41 -5.52 -9.88
C LYS A 19 -12.30 -5.82 -10.89
N PRO A 20 -11.45 -4.84 -11.21
CA PRO A 20 -10.38 -5.04 -12.18
C PRO A 20 -9.42 -6.16 -11.74
N SER A 21 -9.03 -7.00 -12.69
CA SER A 21 -8.00 -8.03 -12.50
C SER A 21 -6.64 -7.44 -12.87
N LEU A 22 -5.67 -7.53 -11.96
CA LEU A 22 -4.31 -7.04 -12.20
C LEU A 22 -3.54 -8.01 -13.10
N ARG A 23 -2.79 -7.45 -14.06
CA ARG A 23 -2.04 -8.23 -15.03
C ARG A 23 -0.86 -7.43 -15.57
N PHE A 24 0.26 -8.08 -15.83
CA PHE A 24 1.35 -7.48 -16.60
C PHE A 24 0.85 -7.08 -17.99
N LYS A 25 1.31 -5.93 -18.49
CA LYS A 25 1.03 -5.46 -19.85
C LYS A 25 1.69 -6.35 -20.91
N SER A 26 1.34 -6.16 -22.18
CA SER A 26 1.94 -6.88 -23.30
C SER A 26 3.46 -6.64 -23.45
N ASP A 27 3.96 -5.49 -22.99
CA ASP A 27 5.39 -5.17 -22.91
C ASP A 27 6.07 -5.76 -21.67
N LYS A 28 5.35 -6.60 -20.90
CA LYS A 28 5.79 -7.27 -19.66
C LYS A 28 6.09 -6.34 -18.50
N THR A 29 5.60 -5.11 -18.51
CA THR A 29 5.76 -4.18 -17.40
C THR A 29 4.51 -4.13 -16.52
N PHE A 30 4.70 -3.81 -15.24
CA PHE A 30 3.63 -3.48 -14.29
C PHE A 30 4.12 -2.35 -13.38
N LYS A 31 3.38 -1.24 -13.38
CA LYS A 31 3.78 -0.04 -12.65
C LYS A 31 2.84 0.24 -11.50
N ILE A 32 3.39 0.43 -10.31
CA ILE A 32 2.69 0.80 -9.09
C ILE A 32 3.10 2.22 -8.71
N VAL A 33 2.13 3.03 -8.29
CA VAL A 33 2.36 4.30 -7.59
C VAL A 33 1.89 4.11 -6.14
N GLN A 34 2.79 4.36 -5.20
CA GLN A 34 2.51 4.40 -3.78
C GLN A 34 2.32 5.86 -3.36
N PHE A 35 1.14 6.18 -2.87
CA PHE A 35 0.85 7.38 -2.11
C PHE A 35 0.78 7.03 -0.61
N THR A 36 1.22 7.93 0.24
CA THR A 36 1.22 7.72 1.68
C THR A 36 1.03 9.05 2.41
N ASP A 37 0.49 8.99 3.62
CA ASP A 37 0.40 10.15 4.50
C ASP A 37 -0.27 11.35 3.82
N LEU A 38 -1.45 11.12 3.26
CA LEU A 38 -2.23 12.15 2.55
C LEU A 38 -2.76 13.20 3.54
N HIS A 39 -3.11 12.78 4.75
CA HIS A 39 -3.61 13.62 5.85
C HIS A 39 -4.66 14.64 5.41
N VAL A 40 -5.59 14.20 4.56
CA VAL A 40 -6.64 15.07 4.04
C VAL A 40 -7.57 15.50 5.17
N LYS A 41 -7.75 16.79 5.33
CA LYS A 41 -8.80 17.40 6.19
C LYS A 41 -10.01 17.73 5.34
N TYR A 42 -11.18 17.32 5.82
CA TYR A 42 -12.43 17.49 5.10
C TYR A 42 -12.74 18.96 4.86
N GLN A 43 -12.97 19.34 3.60
CA GLN A 43 -13.26 20.73 3.17
C GLN A 43 -12.19 21.77 3.60
N ASP A 44 -10.98 21.35 3.90
CA ASP A 44 -9.88 22.25 4.23
C ASP A 44 -9.07 22.60 2.96
N PRO A 45 -8.95 23.88 2.58
CA PRO A 45 -8.22 24.28 1.38
C PRO A 45 -6.75 23.85 1.38
N ARG A 46 -6.14 23.62 2.55
CA ARG A 46 -4.76 23.12 2.65
C ARG A 46 -4.58 21.71 2.09
N SER A 47 -5.68 20.97 1.95
CA SER A 47 -5.68 19.63 1.36
C SER A 47 -5.70 19.63 -0.18
N GLU A 48 -6.00 20.74 -0.84
CA GLU A 48 -6.12 20.80 -2.30
C GLU A 48 -4.83 20.38 -3.01
N ILE A 49 -3.68 20.77 -2.49
CA ILE A 49 -2.37 20.40 -3.05
C ILE A 49 -2.15 18.87 -3.04
N THR A 50 -2.76 18.14 -2.10
CA THR A 50 -2.73 16.67 -2.07
C THR A 50 -3.46 16.10 -3.29
N PHE A 51 -4.67 16.58 -3.57
CA PHE A 51 -5.44 16.14 -4.74
C PHE A 51 -4.76 16.54 -6.07
N GLU A 52 -4.15 17.70 -6.13
CA GLU A 52 -3.37 18.13 -7.29
C GLU A 52 -2.19 17.19 -7.51
N ARG A 53 -1.45 16.84 -6.44
CA ARG A 53 -0.31 15.94 -6.50
C ARG A 53 -0.71 14.56 -6.95
N VAL A 54 -1.78 14.00 -6.39
CA VAL A 54 -2.31 12.69 -6.78
C VAL A 54 -2.66 12.66 -8.28
N ARG A 55 -3.42 13.66 -8.75
CA ARG A 55 -3.79 13.78 -10.18
C ARG A 55 -2.56 13.90 -11.08
N GLN A 56 -1.61 14.75 -10.70
CA GLN A 56 -0.39 14.95 -11.48
C GLN A 56 0.40 13.65 -11.60
N VAL A 57 0.71 12.99 -10.48
CA VAL A 57 1.52 11.77 -10.49
C VAL A 57 0.84 10.66 -11.29
N ILE A 58 -0.46 10.46 -11.13
CA ILE A 58 -1.19 9.44 -11.90
C ILE A 58 -1.14 9.75 -13.41
N ASN A 59 -1.30 11.01 -13.80
CA ASN A 59 -1.25 11.40 -15.20
C ASN A 59 0.16 11.25 -15.81
N ASP A 60 1.20 11.60 -15.04
CA ASP A 60 2.58 11.53 -15.50
C ASP A 60 3.07 10.08 -15.60
N GLU A 61 2.77 9.26 -14.58
CA GLU A 61 3.28 7.90 -14.46
C GLU A 61 2.41 6.84 -15.12
N ARG A 62 1.10 7.08 -15.27
CA ARG A 62 0.12 6.15 -15.84
C ARG A 62 0.24 4.75 -15.22
N PRO A 63 0.07 4.62 -13.89
CA PRO A 63 0.26 3.35 -13.22
C PRO A 63 -0.81 2.32 -13.59
N ASP A 64 -0.47 1.06 -13.42
CA ASP A 64 -1.40 -0.07 -13.51
C ASP A 64 -2.14 -0.29 -12.18
N LEU A 65 -1.56 0.20 -11.08
CA LEU A 65 -2.12 0.14 -9.74
C LEU A 65 -1.64 1.34 -8.90
N VAL A 66 -2.54 1.90 -8.12
CA VAL A 66 -2.25 2.84 -7.05
C VAL A 66 -2.39 2.13 -5.70
N ILE A 67 -1.44 2.29 -4.79
CA ILE A 67 -1.55 1.81 -3.40
C ILE A 67 -1.42 3.00 -2.45
N LEU A 68 -2.41 3.15 -1.56
CA LEU A 68 -2.38 4.12 -0.48
C LEU A 68 -1.90 3.39 0.79
N THR A 69 -0.77 3.81 1.33
CA THR A 69 -0.17 3.16 2.50
C THR A 69 -0.43 3.93 3.80
N GLY A 70 -1.71 4.24 4.05
CA GLY A 70 -2.21 4.73 5.32
C GLY A 70 -2.14 6.24 5.53
N ASP A 71 -2.72 6.68 6.64
CA ASP A 71 -2.89 8.07 7.04
C ASP A 71 -3.51 8.91 5.92
N ILE A 72 -4.62 8.38 5.40
CA ILE A 72 -5.34 8.93 4.24
C ILE A 72 -6.11 10.19 4.66
N ILE A 73 -6.74 10.14 5.84
CA ILE A 73 -7.58 11.23 6.38
C ILE A 73 -7.06 11.74 7.72
N PHE A 74 -7.35 13.03 8.03
CA PHE A 74 -6.88 13.66 9.27
C PHE A 74 -7.90 14.67 9.85
N SER A 75 -9.17 14.45 9.64
CA SER A 75 -10.25 15.19 10.30
C SER A 75 -11.58 14.45 10.22
N GLU A 76 -12.45 14.73 11.21
CA GLU A 76 -13.86 14.42 11.11
C GLU A 76 -14.55 15.25 9.99
N PRO A 77 -15.64 14.71 9.41
CA PRO A 77 -16.23 13.39 9.63
C PRO A 77 -15.49 12.32 8.81
N GLY A 78 -14.98 11.27 9.48
CA GLY A 78 -14.07 10.26 8.88
C GLY A 78 -14.65 9.53 7.67
N ILE A 79 -15.92 9.10 7.73
CA ILE A 79 -16.57 8.37 6.64
C ILE A 79 -16.68 9.23 5.37
N GLU A 80 -17.16 10.47 5.51
CA GLU A 80 -17.33 11.41 4.40
C GLU A 80 -15.98 11.85 3.84
N ASN A 81 -15.00 12.07 4.72
CA ASN A 81 -13.65 12.46 4.32
C ASN A 81 -12.97 11.31 3.55
N MET A 82 -13.03 10.07 4.05
CA MET A 82 -12.51 8.90 3.33
C MET A 82 -13.20 8.74 1.97
N ARG A 83 -14.53 8.88 1.92
CA ARG A 83 -15.30 8.85 0.67
C ARG A 83 -14.82 9.90 -0.32
N ASN A 84 -14.60 11.13 0.15
CA ASN A 84 -14.13 12.23 -0.68
C ASN A 84 -12.75 11.92 -1.31
N VAL A 85 -11.81 11.41 -0.52
CA VAL A 85 -10.47 11.08 -1.01
C VAL A 85 -10.52 9.92 -2.01
N LEU A 86 -11.19 8.83 -1.65
CA LEU A 86 -11.22 7.63 -2.50
C LEU A 86 -12.04 7.86 -3.78
N GLN A 87 -13.08 8.71 -3.75
CA GLN A 87 -13.82 9.09 -4.94
C GLN A 87 -12.93 9.87 -5.91
N ALA A 88 -12.12 10.81 -5.42
CA ALA A 88 -11.20 11.58 -6.27
C ALA A 88 -10.18 10.69 -7.00
N ILE A 89 -9.73 9.58 -6.36
CA ILE A 89 -8.85 8.59 -6.99
C ILE A 89 -9.63 7.70 -7.96
N SER A 90 -10.81 7.24 -7.55
CA SER A 90 -11.70 6.41 -8.39
C SER A 90 -12.09 7.09 -9.69
N ASP A 91 -12.28 8.42 -9.67
CA ASP A 91 -12.64 9.22 -10.85
C ASP A 91 -11.51 9.24 -11.91
N LEU A 92 -10.28 8.94 -11.51
CA LEU A 92 -9.15 8.78 -12.43
C LEU A 92 -9.15 7.41 -13.14
N LYS A 93 -10.06 6.49 -12.75
CA LYS A 93 -10.30 5.19 -13.40
C LYS A 93 -9.06 4.28 -13.44
N VAL A 94 -8.19 4.40 -12.45
CA VAL A 94 -7.06 3.52 -12.22
C VAL A 94 -7.41 2.53 -11.09
N PRO A 95 -7.06 1.24 -11.19
CA PRO A 95 -7.17 0.33 -10.06
C PRO A 95 -6.41 0.85 -8.86
N PHE A 96 -7.01 0.79 -7.67
CA PHE A 96 -6.33 1.21 -6.45
C PHE A 96 -6.66 0.31 -5.26
N ALA A 97 -5.79 0.34 -4.27
CA ALA A 97 -5.90 -0.40 -3.02
C ALA A 97 -5.44 0.46 -1.84
N THR A 98 -5.89 0.14 -0.64
CA THR A 98 -5.54 0.88 0.58
C THR A 98 -5.11 -0.07 1.69
N VAL A 99 -4.15 0.34 2.49
CA VAL A 99 -3.99 -0.10 3.88
C VAL A 99 -4.26 1.11 4.78
N PHE A 100 -4.63 0.89 6.04
CA PHE A 100 -4.91 1.98 6.97
C PHE A 100 -3.66 2.34 7.77
N GLY A 101 -3.55 3.63 8.12
CA GLY A 101 -2.57 4.14 9.06
C GLY A 101 -3.15 4.27 10.47
N ASN A 102 -2.35 4.80 11.38
CA ASN A 102 -2.75 4.98 12.76
C ASN A 102 -3.68 6.17 13.00
N HIS A 103 -3.73 7.12 12.05
CA HIS A 103 -4.61 8.29 12.18
C HIS A 103 -5.97 8.10 11.50
N ASP A 104 -6.16 7.09 10.66
CA ASP A 104 -7.39 6.94 9.88
C ASP A 104 -8.61 6.70 10.77
N ASP A 105 -8.50 5.89 11.82
CA ASP A 105 -9.61 5.56 12.74
C ASP A 105 -9.76 6.53 13.94
N GLU A 106 -8.92 7.56 14.02
CA GLU A 106 -9.06 8.65 14.99
C GLU A 106 -10.12 9.69 14.61
N GLN A 107 -10.70 9.57 13.40
CA GLN A 107 -11.54 10.60 12.80
C GLN A 107 -13.06 10.30 12.92
N GLY A 108 -13.47 9.67 14.04
CA GLY A 108 -14.88 9.36 14.31
C GLY A 108 -15.45 8.21 13.48
N ALA A 109 -14.59 7.36 12.91
CA ALA A 109 -14.96 6.15 12.18
C ALA A 109 -14.00 5.01 12.51
N THR A 110 -14.51 3.77 12.60
CA THR A 110 -13.65 2.59 12.78
C THR A 110 -13.02 2.16 11.46
N LYS A 111 -11.92 1.40 11.49
CA LYS A 111 -11.29 0.85 10.29
C LYS A 111 -12.25 -0.01 9.48
N GLU A 112 -13.16 -0.77 10.12
CA GLU A 112 -14.19 -1.56 9.44
C GLU A 112 -15.17 -0.68 8.66
N GLN A 113 -15.57 0.46 9.21
CA GLN A 113 -16.42 1.43 8.51
C GLN A 113 -15.69 2.06 7.33
N LEU A 114 -14.41 2.39 7.49
CA LEU A 114 -13.56 2.93 6.43
C LEU A 114 -13.32 1.88 5.33
N LEU A 115 -13.14 0.60 5.71
CA LEU A 115 -13.06 -0.52 4.77
C LEU A 115 -14.32 -0.65 3.92
N GLN A 116 -15.51 -0.53 4.53
CA GLN A 116 -16.78 -0.53 3.79
C GLN A 116 -16.85 0.63 2.77
N VAL A 117 -16.35 1.81 3.14
CA VAL A 117 -16.24 2.93 2.21
C VAL A 117 -15.33 2.55 1.04
N ALA A 118 -14.13 2.04 1.30
CA ALA A 118 -13.19 1.64 0.28
C ALA A 118 -13.77 0.57 -0.67
N GLN A 119 -14.40 -0.46 -0.10
CA GLN A 119 -15.02 -1.55 -0.86
C GLN A 119 -16.18 -1.10 -1.74
N SER A 120 -16.85 0.01 -1.39
CA SER A 120 -17.93 0.60 -2.18
C SER A 120 -17.45 1.40 -3.40
N MET A 121 -16.15 1.75 -3.47
CA MET A 121 -15.61 2.55 -4.55
C MET A 121 -15.38 1.72 -5.82
N PRO A 122 -15.75 2.25 -7.01
CA PRO A 122 -15.29 1.71 -8.27
C PRO A 122 -13.75 1.65 -8.33
N TYR A 123 -13.22 0.65 -9.01
CA TYR A 123 -11.76 0.40 -9.17
C TYR A 123 -11.00 0.08 -7.87
N CYS A 124 -11.62 0.12 -6.70
CA CYS A 124 -10.98 -0.22 -5.43
C CYS A 124 -10.86 -1.74 -5.27
N LEU A 125 -9.65 -2.20 -4.99
CA LEU A 125 -9.31 -3.61 -4.78
C LEU A 125 -9.14 -3.97 -3.31
N THR A 126 -9.27 -3.01 -2.41
CA THR A 126 -9.13 -3.21 -0.95
C THR A 126 -10.09 -4.30 -0.47
N ALA A 127 -9.57 -5.22 0.31
CA ALA A 127 -10.28 -6.36 0.86
C ALA A 127 -9.88 -6.60 2.31
N ASP A 128 -10.56 -7.52 2.95
CA ASP A 128 -10.14 -8.18 4.17
C ASP A 128 -10.46 -9.66 3.97
N GLU A 129 -9.42 -10.46 3.71
CA GLU A 129 -9.62 -11.86 3.30
C GLU A 129 -10.01 -12.76 4.46
N GLU A 130 -9.54 -12.45 5.65
CA GLU A 130 -9.78 -13.25 6.85
C GLU A 130 -10.04 -12.33 8.05
N PRO A 131 -11.28 -11.85 8.24
CA PRO A 131 -11.61 -10.91 9.33
C PRO A 131 -11.37 -11.43 10.77
N ALA A 132 -11.05 -12.71 10.93
CA ALA A 132 -10.65 -13.30 12.20
C ALA A 132 -9.16 -13.07 12.54
N VAL A 133 -8.35 -12.67 11.57
CA VAL A 133 -6.95 -12.27 11.76
C VAL A 133 -6.91 -10.85 12.28
N SER A 134 -6.01 -10.56 13.20
CA SER A 134 -5.84 -9.21 13.79
C SER A 134 -5.62 -8.15 12.71
N GLY A 135 -6.06 -6.91 13.00
CA GLY A 135 -6.06 -5.81 12.05
C GLY A 135 -7.25 -5.84 11.09
N VAL A 136 -7.37 -4.81 10.25
CA VAL A 136 -8.46 -4.64 9.28
C VAL A 136 -7.89 -4.38 7.91
N GLY A 137 -8.18 -5.26 6.96
CA GLY A 137 -7.69 -5.11 5.59
C GLY A 137 -6.36 -5.83 5.36
N ASN A 138 -6.27 -7.10 5.78
CA ASN A 138 -5.18 -7.99 5.39
C ASN A 138 -5.59 -8.76 4.14
N TYR A 139 -4.90 -8.54 3.02
CA TYR A 139 -5.24 -9.18 1.74
C TYR A 139 -4.06 -9.27 0.79
N VAL A 140 -4.18 -10.13 -0.23
CA VAL A 140 -3.19 -10.29 -1.30
C VAL A 140 -3.79 -9.90 -2.64
N LEU A 141 -3.05 -9.14 -3.43
CA LEU A 141 -3.39 -8.82 -4.82
C LEU A 141 -2.47 -9.62 -5.75
N PRO A 142 -2.95 -10.69 -6.39
CA PRO A 142 -2.19 -11.40 -7.41
C PRO A 142 -2.17 -10.60 -8.71
N VAL A 143 -0.98 -10.45 -9.31
CA VAL A 143 -0.78 -9.91 -10.65
C VAL A 143 -0.49 -11.05 -11.60
N LYS A 144 -1.34 -11.20 -12.60
CA LYS A 144 -1.27 -12.29 -13.58
C LYS A 144 -0.24 -12.02 -14.67
N SER A 145 0.17 -13.07 -15.33
CA SER A 145 1.00 -13.02 -16.55
C SER A 145 0.37 -12.15 -17.63
N SER A 146 1.22 -11.53 -18.45
CA SER A 146 0.81 -10.79 -19.65
C SER A 146 0.04 -11.65 -20.67
N THR A 147 0.28 -12.98 -20.67
CA THR A 147 -0.25 -13.90 -21.68
C THR A 147 -1.10 -15.04 -21.11
N GLY A 148 -1.22 -15.17 -19.78
CA GLY A 148 -1.92 -16.30 -19.14
C GLY A 148 -2.54 -15.97 -17.80
N GLU A 149 -3.10 -16.96 -17.13
CA GLU A 149 -3.77 -16.80 -15.83
C GLU A 149 -2.84 -17.05 -14.63
N GLN A 150 -1.59 -17.46 -14.89
CA GLN A 150 -0.61 -17.71 -13.84
C GLN A 150 -0.24 -16.41 -13.11
N THR A 151 -0.22 -16.47 -11.78
CA THR A 151 0.28 -15.37 -10.94
C THR A 151 1.80 -15.24 -11.09
N GLN A 152 2.27 -14.06 -11.43
CA GLN A 152 3.69 -13.74 -11.63
C GLN A 152 4.25 -12.80 -10.55
N LEU A 153 3.36 -12.15 -9.81
CA LEU A 153 3.71 -11.25 -8.70
C LEU A 153 2.58 -11.28 -7.68
N THR A 154 2.91 -11.20 -6.40
CA THR A 154 1.93 -11.01 -5.32
C THR A 154 2.23 -9.74 -4.55
N LEU A 155 1.18 -8.99 -4.20
CA LEU A 155 1.27 -7.76 -3.42
C LEU A 155 0.52 -7.98 -2.10
N TYR A 156 1.27 -8.07 -0.99
CA TYR A 156 0.70 -8.23 0.34
C TYR A 156 0.37 -6.85 0.92
N CYS A 157 -0.89 -6.63 1.23
CA CYS A 157 -1.39 -5.46 1.93
C CYS A 157 -1.74 -5.89 3.36
N ILE A 158 -1.08 -5.29 4.36
CA ILE A 158 -1.17 -5.72 5.75
C ILE A 158 -1.51 -4.51 6.62
N ASP A 159 -2.48 -4.64 7.53
CA ASP A 159 -2.71 -3.61 8.54
C ASP A 159 -1.59 -3.65 9.58
N SER A 160 -0.84 -2.56 9.72
CA SER A 160 0.22 -2.42 10.73
C SER A 160 -0.30 -2.09 12.13
N ASN A 161 -1.62 -2.06 12.30
CA ASN A 161 -2.32 -1.68 13.51
C ASN A 161 -2.14 -0.18 13.86
N THR A 162 -2.31 0.22 15.14
CA THR A 162 -2.26 1.63 15.57
C THR A 162 -1.32 1.79 16.76
N TYR A 163 -1.86 1.80 18.00
CA TYR A 163 -1.09 1.96 19.22
C TYR A 163 -1.13 0.70 20.08
N CYS A 164 0.00 0.41 20.75
CA CYS A 164 0.11 -0.78 21.56
C CYS A 164 -0.75 -0.67 22.82
N THR A 165 -1.56 -1.72 23.06
CA THR A 165 -2.44 -1.82 24.24
C THR A 165 -1.87 -2.73 25.36
N ILE A 166 -0.67 -3.28 25.16
CA ILE A 166 -0.02 -4.12 26.17
C ILE A 166 0.50 -3.23 27.30
N GLU A 167 0.12 -3.56 28.53
CA GLU A 167 0.55 -2.82 29.72
C GLU A 167 2.08 -2.71 29.79
N GLY A 168 2.58 -1.50 30.04
CA GLY A 168 4.02 -1.20 30.10
C GLY A 168 4.72 -1.01 28.76
N VAL A 169 4.07 -1.28 27.62
CA VAL A 169 4.59 -1.03 26.28
C VAL A 169 4.00 0.27 25.74
N LYS A 170 4.86 1.22 25.37
CA LYS A 170 4.46 2.52 24.83
C LYS A 170 4.74 2.59 23.34
N GLY A 171 3.97 3.43 22.65
CA GLY A 171 4.15 3.73 21.22
C GLY A 171 3.24 2.89 20.33
N TYR A 172 3.70 2.68 19.11
CA TYR A 172 2.92 1.98 18.10
C TYR A 172 2.80 0.49 18.35
N ASP A 173 1.72 -0.09 17.86
CA ASP A 173 1.48 -1.51 17.92
C ASP A 173 2.27 -2.23 16.80
N TYR A 174 2.45 -3.53 16.96
CA TYR A 174 3.19 -4.38 16.03
C TYR A 174 2.22 -5.25 15.21
N ILE A 175 2.64 -5.66 14.03
CA ILE A 175 1.92 -6.66 13.23
C ILE A 175 1.85 -7.95 14.05
N LYS A 176 0.63 -8.45 14.31
CA LYS A 176 0.37 -9.52 15.27
C LYS A 176 0.85 -10.88 14.75
N ARG A 177 0.99 -11.83 15.67
CA ARG A 177 1.47 -13.17 15.35
C ARG A 177 0.57 -13.89 14.35
N ASP A 178 -0.75 -13.74 14.49
CA ASP A 178 -1.73 -14.33 13.57
C ASP A 178 -1.70 -13.70 12.17
N GLN A 179 -1.33 -12.42 12.05
CA GLN A 179 -1.06 -11.77 10.76
C GLN A 179 0.21 -12.35 10.11
N VAL A 180 1.26 -12.64 10.90
CA VAL A 180 2.47 -13.32 10.40
C VAL A 180 2.13 -14.73 9.94
N ASP A 181 1.36 -15.48 10.72
CA ASP A 181 0.92 -16.85 10.37
C ASP A 181 0.03 -16.83 9.11
N TRP A 182 -0.83 -15.81 8.95
CA TRP A 182 -1.60 -15.59 7.73
C TRP A 182 -0.69 -15.35 6.51
N TYR A 183 0.28 -14.45 6.63
CA TYR A 183 1.24 -14.19 5.56
C TYR A 183 1.98 -15.48 5.14
N VAL A 184 2.53 -16.23 6.10
CA VAL A 184 3.26 -17.49 5.83
C VAL A 184 2.37 -18.50 5.12
N ARG A 185 1.11 -18.63 5.53
CA ARG A 185 0.14 -19.53 4.87
C ARG A 185 -0.13 -19.09 3.43
N ARG A 186 -0.41 -17.79 3.22
CA ARG A 186 -0.69 -17.26 1.86
C ARG A 186 0.53 -17.40 0.95
N SER A 187 1.73 -17.06 1.40
CA SER A 187 2.98 -17.22 0.65
C SER A 187 3.22 -18.69 0.26
N SER A 188 3.02 -19.62 1.21
CA SER A 188 3.16 -21.04 0.96
C SER A 188 2.15 -21.57 -0.06
N GLU A 189 0.92 -21.07 -0.08
CA GLU A 189 -0.10 -21.41 -1.08
C GLU A 189 0.31 -20.97 -2.49
N PHE A 190 0.79 -19.72 -2.65
CA PHE A 190 1.30 -19.25 -3.94
C PHE A 190 2.54 -20.00 -4.39
N THR A 191 3.47 -20.29 -3.48
CA THR A 191 4.66 -21.10 -3.74
C THR A 191 4.28 -22.49 -4.24
N LYS A 192 3.33 -23.16 -3.56
CA LYS A 192 2.83 -24.46 -3.98
C LYS A 192 2.17 -24.43 -5.35
N ALA A 193 1.33 -23.42 -5.61
CA ALA A 193 0.67 -23.23 -6.90
C ALA A 193 1.67 -22.93 -8.03
N ASN A 194 2.84 -22.38 -7.70
CA ASN A 194 3.94 -22.09 -8.63
C ASN A 194 4.99 -23.23 -8.70
N GLY A 195 4.59 -24.47 -8.44
CA GLY A 195 5.47 -25.64 -8.54
C GLY A 195 6.60 -25.68 -7.52
N GLY A 196 6.38 -25.12 -6.33
CA GLY A 196 7.34 -25.09 -5.23
C GLY A 196 8.37 -23.97 -5.30
N LYS A 197 8.22 -23.02 -6.23
CA LYS A 197 9.08 -21.84 -6.34
C LYS A 197 8.37 -20.62 -5.80
N PRO A 198 8.98 -19.83 -4.88
CA PRO A 198 8.38 -18.59 -4.39
C PRO A 198 8.01 -17.64 -5.54
N VAL A 199 6.78 -17.15 -5.52
CA VAL A 199 6.35 -16.09 -6.46
C VAL A 199 6.95 -14.77 -5.99
N PRO A 200 7.62 -13.98 -6.86
CA PRO A 200 8.11 -12.66 -6.48
C PRO A 200 7.00 -11.83 -5.82
N ALA A 201 7.34 -11.13 -4.74
CA ALA A 201 6.34 -10.39 -3.97
C ALA A 201 6.85 -9.04 -3.45
N LEU A 202 5.90 -8.13 -3.21
CA LEU A 202 6.09 -6.88 -2.47
C LEU A 202 5.11 -6.83 -1.31
N ALA A 203 5.48 -6.16 -0.22
CA ALA A 203 4.60 -5.92 0.92
C ALA A 203 4.38 -4.42 1.13
N PHE A 204 3.15 -4.06 1.51
CA PHE A 204 2.70 -2.68 1.74
C PHE A 204 1.97 -2.60 3.07
N PHE A 205 2.43 -1.71 3.94
CA PHE A 205 1.76 -1.38 5.20
C PHE A 205 2.19 0.03 5.63
N HIS A 206 1.63 0.55 6.72
CA HIS A 206 1.85 1.94 7.10
C HIS A 206 3.05 2.11 8.03
N ILE A 207 3.01 1.54 9.24
CA ILE A 207 4.04 1.72 10.27
C ILE A 207 5.23 0.82 9.96
N PRO A 208 6.47 1.37 9.92
CA PRO A 208 7.67 0.60 9.57
C PRO A 208 7.99 -0.51 10.59
N LEU A 209 8.66 -1.56 10.15
CA LEU A 209 9.22 -2.58 11.03
C LEU A 209 10.47 -2.05 11.76
N PRO A 210 10.83 -2.58 12.93
CA PRO A 210 12.07 -2.23 13.64
C PRO A 210 13.33 -2.36 12.78
N GLU A 211 13.32 -3.23 11.78
CA GLU A 211 14.41 -3.46 10.81
C GLU A 211 14.73 -2.23 9.98
N TYR A 212 13.79 -1.31 9.74
CA TYR A 212 14.04 -0.04 9.06
C TYR A 212 15.09 0.80 9.78
N HIS A 213 14.97 0.89 11.12
CA HIS A 213 15.97 1.60 11.91
C HIS A 213 17.32 0.88 11.93
N GLN A 214 17.31 -0.45 12.02
CA GLN A 214 18.54 -1.26 12.02
C GLN A 214 19.29 -1.08 10.71
N ALA A 215 18.62 -1.30 9.57
CA ALA A 215 19.20 -1.18 8.24
C ALA A 215 19.74 0.23 7.95
N ALA A 216 18.95 1.27 8.28
CA ALA A 216 19.35 2.65 8.03
C ALA A 216 20.43 3.17 9.01
N SER A 217 20.78 2.40 10.04
CA SER A 217 21.85 2.71 10.99
C SER A 217 23.12 1.89 10.74
N ASP A 218 23.07 0.95 9.81
CA ASP A 218 24.24 0.16 9.40
C ASP A 218 25.09 0.98 8.42
N GLU A 219 26.30 1.36 8.83
CA GLU A 219 27.25 2.15 8.03
C GLU A 219 27.70 1.42 6.75
N THR A 220 27.50 0.10 6.69
CA THR A 220 27.84 -0.71 5.52
C THR A 220 26.72 -0.82 4.51
N ALA A 221 25.48 -0.48 4.89
CA ALA A 221 24.33 -0.57 4.01
C ALA A 221 24.36 0.52 2.92
N GLN A 222 23.98 0.14 1.70
CA GLN A 222 23.74 1.10 0.61
C GLN A 222 22.39 1.80 0.86
N PHE A 223 22.46 3.12 0.97
CA PHE A 223 21.34 3.97 1.33
C PHE A 223 21.06 4.99 0.23
N TYR A 224 19.81 5.09 -0.21
CA TYR A 224 19.35 6.06 -1.21
C TYR A 224 18.18 6.85 -0.65
N GLY A 225 18.18 8.16 -0.82
CA GLY A 225 17.11 9.02 -0.40
C GLY A 225 17.43 9.87 0.82
N ILE A 226 16.40 10.34 1.49
CA ILE A 226 16.49 11.28 2.60
C ILE A 226 15.97 10.60 3.87
N ARG A 227 16.73 10.74 4.95
CA ARG A 227 16.36 10.36 6.30
C ARG A 227 16.56 11.56 7.22
N ARG A 228 15.48 12.10 7.72
CA ARG A 228 15.50 13.21 8.69
C ARG A 228 14.95 12.82 10.05
N GLU A 229 14.27 11.68 10.10
CA GLU A 229 13.67 11.14 11.31
C GLU A 229 14.27 9.78 11.66
N LYS A 230 14.08 9.38 12.91
CA LYS A 230 14.29 7.99 13.31
C LYS A 230 13.03 7.23 12.97
N ALA A 231 13.15 6.08 12.31
CA ALA A 231 11.99 5.22 12.06
C ALA A 231 11.16 4.99 13.32
N CYS A 232 9.91 5.46 13.31
CA CYS A 232 8.96 5.38 14.43
C CYS A 232 8.29 4.00 14.49
N ALA A 233 9.11 2.96 14.52
CA ALA A 233 8.69 1.57 14.56
C ALA A 233 8.16 1.14 15.93
N PRO A 234 7.35 0.06 16.01
CA PRO A 234 6.93 -0.57 17.25
C PRO A 234 8.10 -0.96 18.15
N ALA A 235 7.87 -0.89 19.47
CA ALA A 235 8.84 -1.39 20.45
C ALA A 235 8.96 -2.92 20.44
N LEU A 236 7.91 -3.62 20.04
CA LEU A 236 7.87 -5.08 19.94
C LEU A 236 8.01 -5.51 18.47
N ASN A 237 8.68 -6.64 18.25
CA ASN A 237 8.86 -7.25 16.95
C ASN A 237 8.24 -8.65 16.94
N SER A 238 7.31 -8.90 16.01
CA SER A 238 6.64 -10.19 15.88
C SER A 238 7.40 -11.20 15.01
N GLY A 239 8.49 -10.77 14.35
CA GLY A 239 9.28 -11.60 13.45
C GLY A 239 8.76 -11.65 12.01
N LEU A 240 7.93 -10.71 11.58
CA LEU A 240 7.42 -10.69 10.20
C LEU A 240 8.57 -10.63 9.17
N PHE A 241 9.60 -9.80 9.41
CA PHE A 241 10.76 -9.73 8.51
C PHE A 241 11.46 -11.09 8.38
N THR A 242 11.66 -11.80 9.50
CA THR A 242 12.24 -13.14 9.51
C THR A 242 11.38 -14.12 8.71
N ALA A 243 10.06 -14.12 8.94
CA ALA A 243 9.13 -14.96 8.18
C ALA A 243 9.19 -14.67 6.67
N MET A 244 9.28 -13.39 6.26
CA MET A 244 9.45 -12.99 4.87
C MET A 244 10.76 -13.50 4.26
N LYS A 245 11.85 -13.47 5.03
CA LYS A 245 13.13 -14.04 4.59
C LYS A 245 13.07 -15.57 4.42
N GLU A 246 12.42 -16.25 5.35
CA GLU A 246 12.26 -17.72 5.31
C GLU A 246 11.39 -18.16 4.12
N GLN A 247 10.30 -17.43 3.81
CA GLN A 247 9.47 -17.71 2.64
C GLN A 247 10.17 -17.38 1.31
N GLY A 248 11.08 -16.41 1.30
CA GLY A 248 11.92 -16.08 0.15
C GLY A 248 11.18 -15.47 -1.04
N ASP A 249 9.94 -15.02 -0.88
CA ASP A 249 9.12 -14.40 -1.92
C ASP A 249 9.30 -12.88 -1.97
N ILE A 250 9.43 -12.20 -0.82
CA ILE A 250 9.49 -10.74 -0.71
C ILE A 250 10.78 -10.17 -1.29
N MET A 251 10.65 -9.25 -2.22
CA MET A 251 11.73 -8.43 -2.78
C MET A 251 11.83 -7.07 -2.08
N GLY A 252 10.72 -6.51 -1.63
CA GLY A 252 10.69 -5.19 -1.00
C GLY A 252 9.46 -4.97 -0.14
N ILE A 253 9.65 -4.13 0.87
CA ILE A 253 8.61 -3.68 1.82
C ILE A 253 8.51 -2.17 1.67
N PHE A 254 7.29 -1.66 1.55
CA PHE A 254 6.99 -0.25 1.30
C PHE A 254 6.05 0.29 2.39
N VAL A 255 6.47 1.35 3.06
CA VAL A 255 5.78 1.93 4.22
C VAL A 255 5.58 3.44 4.06
N GLY A 256 4.83 4.06 4.98
CA GLY A 256 4.68 5.49 5.18
C GLY A 256 5.11 5.90 6.58
N HIS A 257 4.27 6.75 7.24
CA HIS A 257 4.33 7.07 8.66
C HIS A 257 5.33 8.18 9.06
N ASP A 258 6.59 8.08 8.64
CA ASP A 258 7.63 9.07 8.95
C ASP A 258 7.71 10.08 7.78
N HIS A 259 7.15 11.29 7.96
CA HIS A 259 6.85 12.22 6.86
C HIS A 259 8.09 12.82 6.20
N ASP A 260 9.20 12.91 6.94
CA ASP A 260 10.45 13.49 6.45
C ASP A 260 11.46 12.43 6.02
N ASP A 261 11.00 11.19 5.86
CA ASP A 261 11.78 10.07 5.36
C ASP A 261 11.22 9.60 3.99
N ASP A 262 12.12 9.35 3.06
CA ASP A 262 11.79 8.76 1.76
C ASP A 262 12.88 7.79 1.27
N TYR A 263 13.68 7.32 2.21
CA TYR A 263 14.82 6.49 1.86
C TYR A 263 14.44 5.06 1.44
N ALA A 264 15.40 4.44 0.77
CA ALA A 264 15.43 3.02 0.46
C ALA A 264 16.78 2.44 0.87
N VAL A 265 16.76 1.32 1.57
CA VAL A 265 17.95 0.60 2.03
C VAL A 265 17.70 -0.91 1.87
N CYS A 266 18.71 -1.66 1.44
CA CYS A 266 18.60 -3.10 1.33
C CYS A 266 19.09 -3.77 2.64
N TRP A 267 18.28 -4.66 3.18
CA TRP A 267 18.56 -5.41 4.39
C TRP A 267 18.38 -6.89 4.15
N TYR A 268 19.47 -7.67 4.19
CA TYR A 268 19.46 -9.10 3.87
C TYR A 268 18.68 -9.41 2.57
N ASP A 269 19.00 -8.72 1.48
CA ASP A 269 18.36 -8.88 0.15
C ASP A 269 16.85 -8.59 0.12
N VAL A 270 16.33 -7.79 1.03
CA VAL A 270 14.99 -7.22 0.99
C VAL A 270 15.11 -5.70 1.00
N LEU A 271 14.49 -5.03 0.04
CA LEU A 271 14.45 -3.57 0.04
C LEU A 271 13.47 -3.10 1.11
N LEU A 272 13.92 -2.22 1.99
CA LEU A 272 13.09 -1.47 2.94
C LEU A 272 12.99 -0.03 2.43
N ALA A 273 11.80 0.40 2.03
CA ALA A 273 11.60 1.70 1.41
C ALA A 273 10.41 2.45 2.01
N TYR A 274 10.61 3.73 2.27
CA TYR A 274 9.52 4.66 2.56
C TYR A 274 8.89 5.16 1.27
N GLY A 275 7.58 5.41 1.30
CA GLY A 275 6.92 6.29 0.36
C GLY A 275 7.37 7.74 0.57
N ARG A 276 7.19 8.61 -0.43
CA ARG A 276 7.29 10.04 -0.23
C ARG A 276 5.94 10.56 0.30
N TYR A 277 5.95 11.32 1.38
CA TYR A 277 4.79 12.04 1.88
C TYR A 277 4.02 12.68 0.72
N THR A 278 2.74 12.37 0.60
CA THR A 278 1.89 12.86 -0.50
C THR A 278 1.07 14.07 -0.09
N GLY A 279 0.86 14.22 1.22
CA GLY A 279 -0.03 15.20 1.82
C GLY A 279 0.27 16.64 1.48
N GLY A 280 -0.65 17.49 1.89
CA GLY A 280 -0.56 18.93 1.73
C GLY A 280 0.05 19.63 2.96
N ASN A 281 -0.52 20.77 3.31
CA ASN A 281 -0.06 21.63 4.41
C ASN A 281 -0.88 21.42 5.69
N THR A 282 -1.37 20.21 5.94
CA THR A 282 -2.25 19.88 7.07
C THR A 282 -1.53 19.37 8.30
N VAL A 283 -0.36 18.77 8.10
CA VAL A 283 0.57 18.31 9.14
C VAL A 283 2.00 18.72 8.80
N TYR A 284 2.97 18.44 9.67
CA TYR A 284 4.37 18.75 9.38
C TYR A 284 4.88 17.94 8.19
N ASN A 285 5.73 18.55 7.41
CA ASN A 285 6.45 17.96 6.28
C ASN A 285 7.50 18.96 5.79
N HIS A 286 8.74 18.55 5.64
CA HIS A 286 9.85 19.39 5.18
C HIS A 286 10.41 18.94 3.82
N LEU A 287 9.81 17.91 3.22
CA LEU A 287 10.13 17.45 1.87
C LEU A 287 9.05 17.89 0.88
N PRO A 288 9.38 18.20 -0.38
CA PRO A 288 8.37 18.38 -1.42
C PRO A 288 7.49 17.16 -1.52
N ASN A 289 6.16 17.34 -1.50
CA ASN A 289 5.23 16.24 -1.59
C ASN A 289 5.31 15.50 -2.93
N GLY A 290 5.06 14.19 -2.91
CA GLY A 290 5.21 13.35 -4.08
C GLY A 290 4.66 11.96 -3.88
N ALA A 291 5.24 11.00 -4.59
CA ALA A 291 4.90 9.59 -4.49
C ALA A 291 6.13 8.73 -4.80
N ARG A 292 6.14 7.49 -4.32
CA ARG A 292 7.09 6.48 -4.80
C ARG A 292 6.47 5.72 -5.97
N VAL A 293 7.28 5.49 -6.97
CA VAL A 293 6.92 4.71 -8.16
C VAL A 293 7.74 3.43 -8.16
N ILE A 294 7.11 2.31 -8.54
CA ILE A 294 7.73 1.00 -8.61
C ILE A 294 7.36 0.39 -9.97
N GLU A 295 8.34 0.03 -10.77
CA GLU A 295 8.13 -0.59 -12.08
C GLU A 295 8.79 -1.96 -12.13
N LEU A 296 7.96 -2.99 -12.31
CA LEU A 296 8.37 -4.39 -12.34
C LEU A 296 8.36 -4.91 -13.78
N THR A 297 9.17 -5.93 -14.03
CA THR A 297 9.20 -6.68 -15.30
C THR A 297 8.81 -8.13 -15.02
N GLU A 298 7.87 -8.67 -15.79
CA GLU A 298 7.39 -10.04 -15.67
C GLU A 298 8.54 -11.06 -15.73
N GLY A 299 8.52 -12.01 -14.78
CA GLY A 299 9.52 -13.09 -14.71
C GLY A 299 10.88 -12.68 -14.14
N GLN A 300 11.04 -11.44 -13.69
CA GLN A 300 12.28 -10.97 -13.05
C GLN A 300 12.08 -10.75 -11.55
N ARG A 301 13.13 -11.08 -10.75
CA ARG A 301 13.21 -10.70 -9.34
C ARG A 301 13.97 -9.36 -9.21
N GLN A 302 13.49 -8.36 -9.95
CA GLN A 302 14.08 -7.04 -10.08
C GLN A 302 12.97 -6.03 -10.28
N PHE A 303 13.18 -4.80 -9.82
CA PHE A 303 12.32 -3.66 -10.13
C PHE A 303 13.10 -2.35 -10.09
N LYS A 304 12.58 -1.35 -10.79
CA LYS A 304 13.01 0.04 -10.68
C LYS A 304 12.12 0.75 -9.69
N SER A 305 12.67 1.72 -8.95
CA SER A 305 11.87 2.61 -8.12
C SER A 305 12.46 4.02 -8.15
N TRP A 306 11.59 5.01 -8.04
CA TRP A 306 11.94 6.43 -7.96
C TRP A 306 10.89 7.22 -7.19
N ILE A 307 11.25 8.43 -6.81
CA ILE A 307 10.31 9.41 -6.28
C ILE A 307 9.85 10.32 -7.41
N ARG A 308 8.53 10.56 -7.50
CA ARG A 308 7.91 11.52 -8.40
C ARG A 308 7.39 12.71 -7.60
N THR A 309 7.89 13.90 -7.89
CA THR A 309 7.45 15.18 -7.33
C THR A 309 6.95 16.11 -8.43
N ALA A 310 6.55 17.34 -8.07
CA ALA A 310 6.26 18.39 -9.07
C ALA A 310 7.48 18.74 -9.93
N ALA A 311 8.68 18.65 -9.35
CA ALA A 311 9.93 18.97 -10.04
C ALA A 311 10.40 17.88 -11.01
N GLY A 312 9.84 16.66 -10.92
CA GLY A 312 10.21 15.54 -11.77
C GLY A 312 10.54 14.26 -11.01
N VAL A 313 11.47 13.47 -11.57
CA VAL A 313 11.98 12.23 -11.00
C VAL A 313 13.18 12.50 -10.10
N GLU A 314 13.15 11.93 -8.90
CA GLU A 314 14.25 11.96 -7.93
C GLU A 314 14.61 10.53 -7.50
N GLN A 315 15.84 10.31 -7.07
CA GLN A 315 16.34 9.08 -6.41
C GLN A 315 16.04 7.78 -7.19
N PRO A 316 16.37 7.66 -8.48
CA PRO A 316 16.15 6.43 -9.22
C PRO A 316 17.06 5.32 -8.69
N ILE A 317 16.50 4.15 -8.44
CA ILE A 317 17.20 2.93 -8.01
C ILE A 317 16.72 1.73 -8.83
N ILE A 318 17.57 0.71 -8.92
CA ILE A 318 17.26 -0.61 -9.47
C ILE A 318 17.55 -1.64 -8.38
N TYR A 319 16.51 -2.33 -7.90
CA TYR A 319 16.68 -3.44 -6.98
C TYR A 319 16.91 -4.75 -7.78
N PRO A 320 17.88 -5.59 -7.43
CA PRO A 320 18.85 -5.42 -6.34
C PRO A 320 20.12 -4.66 -6.74
N ASP A 321 20.36 -4.35 -8.02
CA ASP A 321 21.64 -3.92 -8.59
C ASP A 321 22.22 -2.66 -7.92
N SER A 322 21.38 -1.69 -7.57
CA SER A 322 21.81 -0.48 -6.86
C SER A 322 22.38 -0.75 -5.45
N PHE A 323 22.10 -1.93 -4.88
CA PHE A 323 22.43 -2.27 -3.50
C PHE A 323 23.53 -3.34 -3.38
N HIS A 324 24.02 -3.89 -4.49
CA HIS A 324 25.20 -4.74 -4.51
C HIS A 324 26.47 -3.86 -4.58
N ARG A 325 27.44 -4.15 -3.70
CA ARG A 325 28.80 -3.63 -3.82
C ARG A 325 29.58 -4.61 -4.67
N ASP A 326 30.25 -4.10 -5.72
CA ASP A 326 31.29 -4.83 -6.45
C ASP A 326 32.46 -5.20 -5.53
#